data_35c1ded07060bb8efeb37566ef7b17f0
#
_entry.id   35c1ded07060bb8efeb37566ef7b17f0
#
_cell.length_a   1.000
_cell.length_b   1.000
_cell.length_c   1.000
_cell.angle_alpha   90.00
_cell.angle_beta   90.00
_cell.angle_gamma   90.00
#
_symmetry.space_group_name_H-M   'P 1'
#
loop_
_entity.id
_entity.type
_entity.pdbx_description
1 polymer ?
#
loop_
_entity_poly.entity_id
_entity_poly.type
_entity_poly.pdbx_seq_one_letter_code
_entity_poly.pdbx_strand_id
1 'polypeptide(L)'
;MRVTMLVRCLAMMRGGGETRHLAWARELTALGVNVEVISGVPLLGAARYPVDEVPATLLRSPYARDFVYRFQNRRGFGRLTMTALHVDEELFCRAAWRHIAAASQPADVVHAHAIHQAARLRAGDTPVVINLPGPPNKRYVSDLRLADALIADGWAADHLPAVVGRPVERVPKGVDIERFRPDGPSQRDALGLRDRRVVITVARLVPLKNVGLLIDAVARLHERVANVHLLIVGDGPEADALQRRAVARGVADRVTFAGNVPHADTAAWFRSADVFALSSHFDNSPNAVLEAMAVGLPIVATDVGGVREFVADGSGGTLVPGDDPDALASALKGYLTDAATARAAGARNRDRATREYSWRRSAQQLIDVYHRVIAARGRAARASA
;
A
#
# COMPACT_ATOMS: atom_id res chain seq x y z
N MET A 1 -2.96 -20.46 17.77
CA MET A 1 -3.33 -20.41 16.35
C MET A 1 -2.05 -20.32 15.52
N ARG A 2 -1.94 -21.16 14.50
CA ARG A 2 -0.83 -21.17 13.54
C ARG A 2 -1.30 -20.68 12.17
N VAL A 3 -0.66 -19.64 11.65
CA VAL A 3 -0.99 -18.98 10.38
C VAL A 3 0.16 -19.16 9.40
N THR A 4 -0.11 -19.67 8.21
CA THR A 4 0.85 -19.68 7.12
C THR A 4 0.48 -18.60 6.10
N MET A 5 1.36 -17.62 5.91
CA MET A 5 1.16 -16.53 4.94
C MET A 5 1.87 -16.84 3.62
N LEU A 6 1.13 -16.89 2.54
CA LEU A 6 1.67 -17.03 1.18
C LEU A 6 1.88 -15.66 0.55
N VAL A 7 3.12 -15.17 0.51
CA VAL A 7 3.48 -13.87 -0.06
C VAL A 7 4.55 -14.05 -1.13
N ARG A 8 4.12 -14.50 -2.31
CA ARG A 8 5.00 -14.99 -3.39
C ARG A 8 6.19 -14.11 -3.71
N CYS A 9 6.03 -12.81 -3.68
CA CYS A 9 7.07 -11.86 -4.12
C CYS A 9 7.87 -11.21 -2.99
N LEU A 10 7.64 -11.55 -1.73
CA LEU A 10 8.23 -10.85 -0.57
C LEU A 10 9.78 -10.84 -0.59
N ALA A 11 10.40 -11.95 -0.95
CA ALA A 11 11.86 -12.07 -1.05
C ALA A 11 12.45 -11.38 -2.30
N MET A 12 11.60 -10.96 -3.26
CA MET A 12 12.04 -10.44 -4.55
C MET A 12 11.70 -8.97 -4.77
N MET A 13 10.77 -8.42 -4.01
CA MET A 13 10.37 -7.01 -4.11
C MET A 13 9.78 -6.50 -2.79
N ARG A 14 9.80 -5.17 -2.63
CA ARG A 14 9.18 -4.45 -1.52
C ARG A 14 8.17 -3.45 -2.06
N GLY A 15 6.99 -3.93 -2.38
CA GLY A 15 5.83 -3.08 -2.69
C GLY A 15 4.92 -2.90 -1.48
N GLY A 16 3.83 -2.13 -1.65
CA GLY A 16 2.88 -1.89 -0.56
C GLY A 16 2.19 -3.17 -0.05
N GLY A 17 1.99 -4.17 -0.92
CA GLY A 17 1.43 -5.46 -0.54
C GLY A 17 2.39 -6.30 0.30
N GLU A 18 3.63 -6.40 -0.12
CA GLU A 18 4.69 -7.14 0.58
C GLU A 18 4.98 -6.52 1.95
N THR A 19 5.13 -5.20 2.01
CA THR A 19 5.34 -4.46 3.26
C THR A 19 4.17 -4.67 4.24
N ARG A 20 2.93 -4.67 3.75
CA ARG A 20 1.74 -4.96 4.56
C ARG A 20 1.82 -6.34 5.21
N HIS A 21 2.13 -7.38 4.44
CA HIS A 21 2.14 -8.75 4.97
C HIS A 21 3.28 -8.98 5.96
N LEU A 22 4.41 -8.32 5.75
CA LEU A 22 5.51 -8.33 6.71
C LEU A 22 5.10 -7.65 8.03
N ALA A 23 4.45 -6.49 7.95
CA ALA A 23 3.93 -5.79 9.13
C ALA A 23 2.86 -6.62 9.87
N TRP A 24 1.92 -7.23 9.13
CA TRP A 24 0.95 -8.15 9.72
C TRP A 24 1.62 -9.35 10.39
N ALA A 25 2.62 -9.97 9.75
CA ALA A 25 3.32 -11.11 10.33
C ALA A 25 4.00 -10.75 11.66
N ARG A 26 4.65 -9.60 11.74
CA ARG A 26 5.27 -9.08 12.98
C ARG A 26 4.22 -8.85 14.07
N GLU A 27 3.15 -8.13 13.76
CA GLU A 27 2.11 -7.80 14.75
C GLU A 27 1.35 -9.04 15.22
N LEU A 28 1.04 -9.97 14.32
CA LEU A 28 0.42 -11.24 14.67
C LEU A 28 1.32 -12.05 15.63
N THR A 29 2.62 -12.08 15.35
CA THR A 29 3.61 -12.75 16.24
C THR A 29 3.64 -12.06 17.61
N ALA A 30 3.65 -10.71 17.63
CA ALA A 30 3.60 -9.95 18.89
C ALA A 30 2.27 -10.13 19.65
N LEU A 31 1.20 -10.53 18.98
CA LEU A 31 -0.10 -10.89 19.55
C LEU A 31 -0.21 -12.38 19.94
N GLY A 32 0.89 -13.14 19.87
CA GLY A 32 0.93 -14.55 20.28
C GLY A 32 0.44 -15.54 19.20
N VAL A 33 0.31 -15.11 17.96
CA VAL A 33 0.01 -16.00 16.83
C VAL A 33 1.31 -16.58 16.28
N ASN A 34 1.35 -17.90 16.07
CA ASN A 34 2.49 -18.54 15.43
C ASN A 34 2.40 -18.33 13.91
N VAL A 35 3.26 -17.48 13.35
CA VAL A 35 3.25 -17.11 11.93
C VAL A 35 4.46 -17.68 11.20
N GLU A 36 4.20 -18.32 10.06
CA GLU A 36 5.22 -18.67 9.06
C GLU A 36 4.90 -17.95 7.75
N VAL A 37 5.92 -17.36 7.12
CA VAL A 37 5.78 -16.73 5.80
C VAL A 37 6.43 -17.60 4.74
N ILE A 38 5.69 -17.93 3.67
CA ILE A 38 6.24 -18.64 2.52
C ILE A 38 6.37 -17.67 1.36
N SER A 39 7.59 -17.51 0.83
CA SER A 39 7.89 -16.63 -0.30
C SER A 39 8.58 -17.38 -1.43
N GLY A 40 8.38 -16.90 -2.68
CA GLY A 40 9.04 -17.42 -3.87
C GLY A 40 10.40 -16.79 -4.11
N VAL A 41 11.33 -17.60 -4.60
CA VAL A 41 12.61 -17.15 -5.19
C VAL A 41 12.78 -17.79 -6.56
N PRO A 42 13.54 -17.18 -7.50
CA PRO A 42 13.78 -17.76 -8.82
C PRO A 42 14.41 -19.15 -8.73
N LEU A 43 14.14 -20.00 -9.73
CA LEU A 43 14.81 -21.32 -9.85
C LEU A 43 16.33 -21.18 -9.87
N LEU A 44 16.83 -20.16 -10.58
CA LEU A 44 18.23 -19.77 -10.64
C LEU A 44 18.36 -18.37 -10.08
N GLY A 45 19.10 -18.20 -8.97
CA GLY A 45 19.30 -16.92 -8.28
C GLY A 45 19.04 -16.97 -6.79
N ALA A 46 19.18 -15.81 -6.16
CA ALA A 46 18.98 -15.60 -4.72
C ALA A 46 17.83 -14.63 -4.44
N ALA A 47 17.39 -14.57 -3.19
CA ALA A 47 16.51 -13.51 -2.72
C ALA A 47 17.18 -12.14 -2.90
N ARG A 48 16.42 -11.14 -3.33
CA ARG A 48 16.88 -9.75 -3.45
C ARG A 48 16.74 -8.99 -2.13
N TYR A 49 15.80 -9.43 -1.31
CA TYR A 49 15.52 -8.84 0.00
C TYR A 49 15.51 -9.92 1.06
N PRO A 50 16.19 -9.71 2.20
CA PRO A 50 16.14 -10.64 3.33
C PRO A 50 14.71 -10.71 3.90
N VAL A 51 14.32 -11.88 4.38
CA VAL A 51 13.07 -12.13 5.10
C VAL A 51 13.43 -12.80 6.42
N ASP A 52 14.20 -12.09 7.23
CA ASP A 52 14.78 -12.53 8.52
C ASP A 52 14.01 -11.98 9.74
N GLU A 53 13.09 -11.07 9.50
CA GLU A 53 12.30 -10.43 10.55
C GLU A 53 11.16 -11.30 11.10
N VAL A 54 10.81 -12.37 10.39
CA VAL A 54 9.77 -13.36 10.76
C VAL A 54 10.19 -14.74 10.26
N PRO A 55 9.73 -15.84 10.89
CA PRO A 55 9.96 -17.18 10.36
C PRO A 55 9.53 -17.29 8.90
N ALA A 56 10.46 -17.59 8.00
CA ALA A 56 10.18 -17.61 6.57
C ALA A 56 10.79 -18.81 5.85
N THR A 57 10.00 -19.39 4.94
CA THR A 57 10.43 -20.44 4.02
C THR A 57 10.49 -19.91 2.60
N LEU A 58 11.64 -20.07 1.93
CA LEU A 58 11.85 -19.64 0.55
C LEU A 58 11.71 -20.82 -0.40
N LEU A 59 10.70 -20.78 -1.28
CA LEU A 59 10.44 -21.82 -2.27
C LEU A 59 10.92 -21.40 -3.65
N ARG A 60 11.61 -22.29 -4.35
CA ARG A 60 12.00 -22.04 -5.74
C ARG A 60 10.82 -22.17 -6.68
N SER A 61 10.61 -21.13 -7.53
CA SER A 61 9.57 -21.09 -8.57
C SER A 61 10.13 -20.45 -9.84
N PRO A 62 9.45 -20.54 -10.99
CA PRO A 62 9.88 -19.90 -12.24
C PRO A 62 10.06 -18.37 -12.11
N TYR A 63 9.32 -17.71 -11.23
CA TYR A 63 9.32 -16.29 -11.00
C TYR A 63 9.20 -15.45 -12.28
N ALA A 64 8.08 -15.64 -12.99
CA ALA A 64 7.83 -15.02 -14.29
C ALA A 64 7.63 -13.49 -14.23
N ARG A 65 7.56 -12.87 -13.04
CA ARG A 65 7.18 -11.47 -12.86
C ARG A 65 8.16 -10.49 -13.52
N ASP A 66 9.47 -10.74 -13.44
CA ASP A 66 10.46 -9.89 -14.09
C ASP A 66 10.32 -9.92 -15.63
N PHE A 67 10.02 -11.10 -16.19
CA PHE A 67 9.70 -11.26 -17.60
C PHE A 67 8.45 -10.46 -17.97
N VAL A 68 7.40 -10.56 -17.15
CA VAL A 68 6.15 -9.84 -17.39
C VAL A 68 6.37 -8.33 -17.39
N TYR A 69 7.04 -7.76 -16.38
CA TYR A 69 7.34 -6.33 -16.33
C TYR A 69 8.14 -5.85 -17.54
N ARG A 70 9.05 -6.67 -18.04
CA ARG A 70 9.89 -6.33 -19.20
C ARG A 70 9.10 -6.32 -20.52
N PHE A 71 8.04 -7.13 -20.64
CA PHE A 71 7.36 -7.35 -21.92
C PHE A 71 5.87 -6.97 -21.91
N GLN A 72 5.26 -6.64 -20.78
CA GLN A 72 3.80 -6.39 -20.66
C GLN A 72 3.28 -5.28 -21.60
N ASN A 73 4.11 -4.29 -21.91
CA ASN A 73 3.74 -3.16 -22.77
C ASN A 73 4.07 -3.37 -24.26
N ARG A 74 4.61 -4.54 -24.64
CA ARG A 74 4.91 -4.84 -26.05
C ARG A 74 3.68 -5.46 -26.71
N ARG A 75 3.31 -4.93 -27.90
CA ARG A 75 2.21 -5.49 -28.70
C ARG A 75 2.41 -6.99 -28.93
N GLY A 76 1.37 -7.79 -28.70
CA GLY A 76 1.37 -9.24 -28.92
C GLY A 76 1.81 -10.10 -27.72
N PHE A 77 2.44 -9.54 -26.68
CA PHE A 77 2.92 -10.31 -25.53
C PHE A 77 1.92 -10.43 -24.36
N GLY A 78 0.81 -9.72 -24.39
CA GLY A 78 -0.15 -9.69 -23.27
C GLY A 78 -0.70 -11.07 -22.86
N ARG A 79 -1.06 -11.94 -23.83
CA ARG A 79 -1.53 -13.30 -23.50
C ARG A 79 -0.41 -14.19 -22.96
N LEU A 80 0.79 -14.11 -23.53
CA LEU A 80 1.95 -14.90 -23.10
C LEU A 80 2.39 -14.50 -21.67
N THR A 81 2.47 -13.22 -21.38
CA THR A 81 2.83 -12.72 -20.05
C THR A 81 1.81 -13.12 -18.99
N MET A 82 0.52 -13.06 -19.31
CA MET A 82 -0.54 -13.49 -18.39
C MET A 82 -0.52 -15.01 -18.16
N THR A 83 -0.21 -15.80 -19.20
CA THR A 83 -0.06 -17.26 -19.05
C THR A 83 1.17 -17.60 -18.20
N ALA A 84 2.30 -16.92 -18.41
CA ALA A 84 3.50 -17.11 -17.61
C ALA A 84 3.26 -16.80 -16.13
N LEU A 85 2.56 -15.71 -15.82
CA LEU A 85 2.17 -15.38 -14.43
C LEU A 85 1.26 -16.43 -13.82
N HIS A 86 0.30 -16.94 -14.60
CA HIS A 86 -0.63 -17.97 -14.12
C HIS A 86 0.09 -19.28 -13.78
N VAL A 87 0.98 -19.73 -14.66
CA VAL A 87 1.78 -20.95 -14.44
C VAL A 87 2.72 -20.79 -13.25
N ASP A 88 3.38 -19.63 -13.13
CA ASP A 88 4.26 -19.34 -12.00
C ASP A 88 3.49 -19.31 -10.67
N GLU A 89 2.30 -18.68 -10.64
CA GLU A 89 1.43 -18.68 -9.46
C GLU A 89 0.99 -20.11 -9.07
N GLU A 90 0.61 -20.93 -10.06
CA GLU A 90 0.19 -22.31 -9.84
C GLU A 90 1.34 -23.17 -9.29
N LEU A 91 2.52 -23.09 -9.89
CA LEU A 91 3.69 -23.87 -9.46
C LEU A 91 4.14 -23.48 -8.05
N PHE A 92 4.18 -22.18 -7.76
CA PHE A 92 4.47 -21.70 -6.41
C PHE A 92 3.42 -22.22 -5.41
N CYS A 93 2.15 -22.10 -5.74
CA CYS A 93 1.06 -22.52 -4.87
C CYS A 93 1.09 -24.03 -4.59
N ARG A 94 1.34 -24.88 -5.61
CA ARG A 94 1.51 -26.32 -5.44
C ARG A 94 2.70 -26.68 -4.55
N ALA A 95 3.82 -25.95 -4.69
CA ALA A 95 4.99 -26.14 -3.83
C ALA A 95 4.70 -25.72 -2.39
N ALA A 96 4.01 -24.59 -2.19
CA ALA A 96 3.60 -24.11 -0.88
C ALA A 96 2.66 -25.11 -0.17
N TRP A 97 1.64 -25.64 -0.87
CA TRP A 97 0.75 -26.64 -0.28
C TRP A 97 1.45 -27.95 0.06
N ARG A 98 2.42 -28.41 -0.75
CA ARG A 98 3.25 -29.58 -0.40
C ARG A 98 4.07 -29.35 0.86
N HIS A 99 4.66 -28.14 1.00
CA HIS A 99 5.39 -27.76 2.21
C HIS A 99 4.48 -27.73 3.44
N ILE A 100 3.30 -27.11 3.33
CA ILE A 100 2.31 -27.04 4.42
C ILE A 100 1.83 -28.43 4.82
N ALA A 101 1.56 -29.31 3.86
CA ALA A 101 1.10 -30.68 4.12
C ALA A 101 2.18 -31.58 4.75
N ALA A 102 3.45 -31.30 4.50
CA ALA A 102 4.59 -32.02 5.09
C ALA A 102 5.00 -31.52 6.48
N ALA A 103 4.44 -30.39 6.93
CA ALA A 103 4.77 -29.81 8.23
C ALA A 103 4.28 -30.73 9.37
N SER A 104 5.09 -30.88 10.42
CA SER A 104 4.76 -31.68 11.60
C SER A 104 3.54 -31.14 12.38
N GLN A 105 3.26 -29.86 12.23
CA GLN A 105 2.09 -29.21 12.79
C GLN A 105 1.34 -28.50 11.67
N PRO A 106 0.06 -28.84 11.41
CA PRO A 106 -0.72 -28.22 10.37
C PRO A 106 -0.98 -26.73 10.67
N ALA A 107 -1.14 -25.94 9.61
CA ALA A 107 -1.63 -24.58 9.74
C ALA A 107 -3.13 -24.59 10.08
N ASP A 108 -3.55 -23.74 11.00
CA ASP A 108 -4.97 -23.52 11.30
C ASP A 108 -5.65 -22.69 10.20
N VAL A 109 -4.87 -21.83 9.51
CA VAL A 109 -5.35 -21.01 8.39
C VAL A 109 -4.18 -20.66 7.45
N VAL A 110 -4.45 -20.63 6.15
CA VAL A 110 -3.55 -20.11 5.12
C VAL A 110 -4.06 -18.76 4.65
N HIS A 111 -3.19 -17.74 4.73
CA HIS A 111 -3.47 -16.39 4.23
C HIS A 111 -2.63 -16.10 2.99
N ALA A 112 -3.28 -15.91 1.84
CA ALA A 112 -2.63 -15.70 0.56
C ALA A 112 -2.73 -14.24 0.08
N HIS A 113 -1.60 -13.64 -0.32
CA HIS A 113 -1.58 -12.30 -0.91
C HIS A 113 -1.61 -12.36 -2.43
N ALA A 114 -2.73 -11.93 -3.01
CA ALA A 114 -2.93 -11.90 -4.47
C ALA A 114 -2.59 -13.22 -5.17
N ILE A 115 -2.74 -14.35 -4.48
CA ILE A 115 -2.59 -15.70 -5.02
C ILE A 115 -4.00 -16.28 -5.17
N HIS A 116 -4.57 -16.07 -6.34
CA HIS A 116 -5.98 -16.35 -6.63
C HIS A 116 -6.29 -17.84 -6.60
N GLN A 117 -5.34 -18.69 -6.95
CA GLN A 117 -5.47 -20.15 -7.04
C GLN A 117 -5.28 -20.86 -5.68
N ALA A 118 -4.96 -20.13 -4.61
CA ALA A 118 -4.61 -20.73 -3.31
C ALA A 118 -5.69 -21.67 -2.78
N ALA A 119 -6.97 -21.26 -2.86
CA ALA A 119 -8.08 -22.07 -2.40
C ALA A 119 -8.41 -23.26 -3.32
N ARG A 120 -8.28 -23.10 -4.65
CA ARG A 120 -8.49 -24.18 -5.63
C ARG A 120 -7.45 -25.29 -5.50
N LEU A 121 -6.20 -24.93 -5.22
CA LEU A 121 -5.09 -25.86 -5.10
C LEU A 121 -4.84 -26.37 -3.68
N ARG A 122 -5.75 -26.04 -2.75
CA ARG A 122 -5.67 -26.43 -1.35
C ARG A 122 -5.51 -27.95 -1.19
N ALA A 123 -4.58 -28.33 -0.33
CA ALA A 123 -4.43 -29.70 0.15
C ALA A 123 -5.08 -29.82 1.55
N GLY A 124 -6.05 -30.75 1.68
CA GLY A 124 -6.80 -30.95 2.94
C GLY A 124 -7.84 -29.85 3.22
N ASP A 125 -8.22 -29.71 4.50
CA ASP A 125 -9.34 -28.88 4.93
C ASP A 125 -8.93 -27.52 5.57
N THR A 126 -7.65 -27.17 5.51
CA THR A 126 -7.16 -25.90 6.06
C THR A 126 -7.87 -24.71 5.40
N PRO A 127 -8.52 -23.82 6.19
CA PRO A 127 -9.19 -22.65 5.64
C PRO A 127 -8.21 -21.69 4.92
N VAL A 128 -8.70 -21.04 3.87
CA VAL A 128 -7.92 -20.11 3.03
C VAL A 128 -8.56 -18.74 3.04
N VAL A 129 -7.81 -17.74 3.48
CA VAL A 129 -8.13 -16.32 3.37
C VAL A 129 -7.30 -15.71 2.24
N ILE A 130 -7.92 -14.97 1.32
CA ILE A 130 -7.19 -14.33 0.21
C ILE A 130 -7.32 -12.81 0.33
N ASN A 131 -6.18 -12.12 0.41
CA ASN A 131 -6.12 -10.67 0.34
C ASN A 131 -6.05 -10.21 -1.12
N LEU A 132 -6.95 -9.30 -1.49
CA LEU A 132 -7.09 -8.73 -2.84
C LEU A 132 -6.68 -7.26 -2.83
N PRO A 133 -5.51 -6.89 -3.40
CA PRO A 133 -5.04 -5.52 -3.46
C PRO A 133 -5.76 -4.65 -4.52
N GLY A 134 -6.60 -5.25 -5.34
CA GLY A 134 -7.35 -4.62 -6.42
C GLY A 134 -8.15 -5.64 -7.23
N PRO A 135 -8.77 -5.23 -8.36
CA PRO A 135 -9.60 -6.11 -9.17
C PRO A 135 -8.80 -7.30 -9.71
N PRO A 136 -9.28 -8.54 -9.49
CA PRO A 136 -8.67 -9.72 -10.07
C PRO A 136 -8.94 -9.78 -11.58
N ASN A 137 -8.10 -10.48 -12.32
CA ASN A 137 -8.45 -10.86 -13.68
C ASN A 137 -9.69 -11.77 -13.66
N LYS A 138 -10.62 -11.57 -14.60
CA LYS A 138 -11.89 -12.30 -14.69
C LYS A 138 -11.73 -13.83 -14.65
N ARG A 139 -10.62 -14.35 -15.18
CA ARG A 139 -10.29 -15.79 -15.17
C ARG A 139 -10.15 -16.41 -13.77
N TYR A 140 -9.85 -15.59 -12.75
CA TYR A 140 -9.64 -16.07 -11.38
C TYR A 140 -10.88 -15.96 -10.48
N VAL A 141 -11.96 -15.38 -10.97
CA VAL A 141 -13.16 -15.14 -10.14
C VAL A 141 -13.75 -16.47 -9.62
N SER A 142 -13.73 -17.54 -10.45
CA SER A 142 -14.16 -18.87 -10.00
C SER A 142 -13.29 -19.43 -8.88
N ASP A 143 -11.96 -19.28 -8.97
CA ASP A 143 -11.03 -19.76 -7.96
C ASP A 143 -11.19 -19.00 -6.64
N LEU A 144 -11.42 -17.68 -6.71
CA LEU A 144 -11.66 -16.84 -5.53
C LEU A 144 -12.94 -17.23 -4.76
N ARG A 145 -13.94 -17.78 -5.46
CA ARG A 145 -15.17 -18.25 -4.80
C ARG A 145 -14.95 -19.46 -3.89
N LEU A 146 -13.85 -20.19 -4.07
CA LEU A 146 -13.47 -21.34 -3.24
C LEU A 146 -12.76 -20.95 -1.94
N ALA A 147 -12.35 -19.68 -1.77
CA ALA A 147 -11.74 -19.20 -0.54
C ALA A 147 -12.76 -19.15 0.60
N ASP A 148 -12.32 -19.35 1.83
CA ASP A 148 -13.18 -19.28 3.00
C ASP A 148 -13.52 -17.83 3.37
N ALA A 149 -12.58 -16.89 3.16
CA ALA A 149 -12.84 -15.45 3.17
C ALA A 149 -12.00 -14.73 2.11
N LEU A 150 -12.54 -13.62 1.61
CA LEU A 150 -11.82 -12.63 0.82
C LEU A 150 -11.71 -11.37 1.65
N ILE A 151 -10.53 -10.76 1.69
CA ILE A 151 -10.29 -9.49 2.39
C ILE A 151 -9.69 -8.46 1.44
N ALA A 152 -10.01 -7.19 1.67
CA ALA A 152 -9.46 -6.06 0.94
C ALA A 152 -9.46 -4.79 1.80
N ASP A 153 -8.89 -3.71 1.29
CA ASP A 153 -8.93 -2.38 1.89
C ASP A 153 -9.22 -1.31 0.83
N GLY A 154 -9.52 -0.09 1.29
CA GLY A 154 -9.74 1.06 0.43
C GLY A 154 -10.86 0.82 -0.60
N TRP A 155 -10.67 1.38 -1.79
CA TRP A 155 -11.60 1.23 -2.90
C TRP A 155 -11.95 -0.23 -3.25
N ALA A 156 -10.97 -1.12 -3.13
CA ALA A 156 -11.17 -2.53 -3.45
C ALA A 156 -12.19 -3.20 -2.54
N ALA A 157 -12.23 -2.86 -1.25
CA ALA A 157 -13.20 -3.44 -0.32
C ALA A 157 -14.67 -3.12 -0.70
N ASP A 158 -14.91 -1.95 -1.30
CA ASP A 158 -16.26 -1.52 -1.71
C ASP A 158 -16.68 -2.09 -3.07
N HIS A 159 -15.73 -2.26 -3.98
CA HIS A 159 -16.04 -2.57 -5.38
C HIS A 159 -15.87 -4.05 -5.74
N LEU A 160 -15.00 -4.78 -5.03
CA LEU A 160 -14.76 -6.20 -5.32
C LEU A 160 -15.95 -7.11 -5.05
N PRO A 161 -16.85 -6.87 -4.05
CA PRO A 161 -18.03 -7.72 -3.89
C PRO A 161 -18.86 -7.89 -5.16
N ALA A 162 -19.05 -6.83 -5.93
CA ALA A 162 -19.76 -6.86 -7.22
C ALA A 162 -18.99 -7.64 -8.29
N VAL A 163 -17.65 -7.61 -8.28
CA VAL A 163 -16.80 -8.30 -9.25
C VAL A 163 -16.73 -9.81 -8.99
N VAL A 164 -16.57 -10.20 -7.72
CA VAL A 164 -16.38 -11.62 -7.34
C VAL A 164 -17.69 -12.33 -7.02
N GLY A 165 -18.79 -11.59 -6.88
CA GLY A 165 -20.13 -12.15 -6.62
C GLY A 165 -20.27 -12.73 -5.20
N ARG A 166 -19.51 -12.21 -4.22
CA ARG A 166 -19.59 -12.61 -2.81
C ARG A 166 -19.01 -11.51 -1.89
N PRO A 167 -19.29 -11.56 -0.56
CA PRO A 167 -18.72 -10.60 0.38
C PRO A 167 -17.19 -10.57 0.36
N VAL A 168 -16.63 -9.37 0.49
CA VAL A 168 -15.21 -9.10 0.72
C VAL A 168 -15.12 -8.30 2.01
N GLU A 169 -14.41 -8.84 2.99
CA GLU A 169 -14.30 -8.20 4.29
C GLU A 169 -13.27 -7.07 4.24
N ARG A 170 -13.61 -5.94 4.84
CA ARG A 170 -12.68 -4.81 4.94
C ARG A 170 -11.69 -5.07 6.09
N VAL A 171 -10.41 -5.20 5.76
CA VAL A 171 -9.31 -5.19 6.71
C VAL A 171 -8.37 -4.04 6.32
N PRO A 172 -8.48 -2.87 6.96
CA PRO A 172 -7.64 -1.72 6.66
C PRO A 172 -6.17 -2.05 6.86
N LYS A 173 -5.31 -1.49 6.01
CA LYS A 173 -3.88 -1.53 6.28
C LYS A 173 -3.53 -0.62 7.45
N GLY A 174 -2.37 -0.86 8.06
CA GLY A 174 -1.86 -0.02 9.12
C GLY A 174 -0.76 0.94 8.65
N VAL A 175 -0.34 1.77 9.57
CA VAL A 175 0.86 2.59 9.50
C VAL A 175 1.69 2.37 10.77
N ASP A 176 3.00 2.49 10.65
CA ASP A 176 3.93 2.45 11.80
C ASP A 176 3.87 3.80 12.54
N ILE A 177 3.00 3.87 13.53
CA ILE A 177 2.72 5.09 14.32
C ILE A 177 3.89 5.53 15.22
N GLU A 178 4.85 4.63 15.49
CA GLU A 178 6.05 4.95 16.25
C GLU A 178 7.12 5.60 15.36
N ARG A 179 7.27 5.11 14.14
CA ARG A 179 8.16 5.70 13.14
C ARG A 179 7.62 7.01 12.59
N PHE A 180 6.36 7.00 12.17
CA PHE A 180 5.65 8.16 11.62
C PHE A 180 4.94 8.91 12.75
N ARG A 181 5.72 9.55 13.62
CA ARG A 181 5.23 10.43 14.70
C ARG A 181 5.59 11.88 14.41
N PRO A 182 4.88 12.86 15.00
CA PRO A 182 5.11 14.29 14.75
C PRO A 182 6.50 14.75 15.16
N ASP A 183 7.02 14.21 16.24
CA ASP A 183 8.32 14.55 16.82
C ASP A 183 9.45 13.69 16.23
N GLY A 184 10.65 14.26 16.16
CA GLY A 184 11.86 13.59 15.68
C GLY A 184 12.61 14.38 14.60
N PRO A 185 13.62 13.77 13.97
CA PRO A 185 14.43 14.44 12.96
C PRO A 185 13.61 14.92 11.75
N SER A 186 14.04 16.04 11.18
CA SER A 186 13.48 16.65 9.98
C SER A 186 14.61 17.00 9.02
N GLN A 187 14.35 17.00 7.73
CA GLN A 187 15.31 17.44 6.69
C GLN A 187 15.22 18.95 6.41
N ARG A 188 14.34 19.67 7.10
CA ARG A 188 14.00 21.07 6.81
C ARG A 188 15.23 21.98 6.81
N ASP A 189 16.12 21.81 7.78
CA ASP A 189 17.34 22.62 7.91
C ASP A 189 18.37 22.25 6.85
N ALA A 190 18.60 20.97 6.62
CA ALA A 190 19.54 20.48 5.63
C ALA A 190 19.17 20.89 4.19
N LEU A 191 17.87 21.07 3.93
CA LEU A 191 17.34 21.53 2.66
C LEU A 191 17.20 23.05 2.55
N GLY A 192 17.54 23.84 3.59
CA GLY A 192 17.36 25.29 3.59
C GLY A 192 15.90 25.76 3.56
N LEU A 193 14.99 24.98 4.13
CA LEU A 193 13.53 25.22 4.06
C LEU A 193 12.94 25.83 5.33
N ARG A 194 13.76 26.38 6.26
CA ARG A 194 13.28 26.95 7.55
C ARG A 194 12.17 27.97 7.36
N ASP A 195 12.37 28.90 6.43
CA ASP A 195 11.45 30.02 6.21
C ASP A 195 10.46 29.74 5.06
N ARG A 196 10.36 28.48 4.61
CA ARG A 196 9.46 28.08 3.54
C ARG A 196 8.16 27.51 4.09
N ARG A 197 7.10 27.64 3.30
CA ARG A 197 5.83 26.92 3.44
C ARG A 197 5.90 25.67 2.58
N VAL A 198 6.09 24.52 3.20
CA VAL A 198 6.47 23.29 2.50
C VAL A 198 5.26 22.39 2.23
N VAL A 199 4.99 22.16 0.97
CA VAL A 199 4.09 21.10 0.48
C VAL A 199 4.93 19.86 0.20
N ILE A 200 4.57 18.70 0.71
CA ILE A 200 5.26 17.45 0.40
C ILE A 200 4.35 16.48 -0.37
N THR A 201 4.91 15.79 -1.34
CA THR A 201 4.35 14.56 -1.92
C THR A 201 5.36 13.43 -1.85
N VAL A 202 4.91 12.23 -1.54
CA VAL A 202 5.73 11.01 -1.49
C VAL A 202 5.09 9.97 -2.40
N ALA A 203 5.69 9.75 -3.58
CA ALA A 203 5.10 8.90 -4.60
C ALA A 203 6.14 8.39 -5.61
N ARG A 204 5.86 7.27 -6.27
CA ARG A 204 6.56 6.91 -7.51
C ARG A 204 6.22 7.92 -8.60
N LEU A 205 7.21 8.38 -9.35
CA LEU A 205 7.01 9.34 -10.43
C LEU A 205 6.56 8.65 -11.72
N VAL A 206 5.27 8.26 -11.73
CA VAL A 206 4.59 7.58 -12.85
C VAL A 206 3.31 8.35 -13.21
N PRO A 207 2.78 8.24 -14.45
CA PRO A 207 1.61 8.99 -14.91
C PRO A 207 0.40 8.88 -13.96
N LEU A 208 0.18 7.71 -13.37
CA LEU A 208 -0.92 7.47 -12.45
C LEU A 208 -0.90 8.40 -11.21
N LYS A 209 0.30 8.85 -10.78
CA LYS A 209 0.48 9.72 -9.62
C LYS A 209 0.32 11.21 -9.93
N ASN A 210 0.34 11.58 -11.22
CA ASN A 210 0.04 12.93 -11.71
C ASN A 210 0.73 14.07 -10.93
N VAL A 211 2.03 13.86 -10.59
CA VAL A 211 2.80 14.82 -9.80
C VAL A 211 2.93 16.18 -10.51
N GLY A 212 2.80 16.19 -11.85
CA GLY A 212 2.76 17.41 -12.64
C GLY A 212 1.65 18.40 -12.22
N LEU A 213 0.51 17.90 -11.73
CA LEU A 213 -0.57 18.73 -11.22
C LEU A 213 -0.14 19.55 -9.99
N LEU A 214 0.72 18.98 -9.10
CA LEU A 214 1.26 19.71 -7.95
C LEU A 214 2.21 20.84 -8.39
N ILE A 215 3.03 20.62 -9.40
CA ILE A 215 3.91 21.66 -9.97
C ILE A 215 3.07 22.80 -10.52
N ASP A 216 2.00 22.51 -11.25
CA ASP A 216 1.07 23.51 -11.77
C ASP A 216 0.33 24.27 -10.66
N ALA A 217 -0.08 23.57 -9.61
CA ALA A 217 -0.72 24.19 -8.45
C ALA A 217 0.25 25.14 -7.72
N VAL A 218 1.52 24.74 -7.55
CA VAL A 218 2.54 25.60 -6.93
C VAL A 218 2.86 26.81 -7.81
N ALA A 219 2.86 26.66 -9.13
CA ALA A 219 3.02 27.77 -10.06
C ALA A 219 1.90 28.82 -9.96
N ARG A 220 0.69 28.42 -9.57
CA ARG A 220 -0.43 29.35 -9.29
C ARG A 220 -0.36 29.91 -7.86
N LEU A 221 0.15 29.11 -6.93
CA LEU A 221 0.17 29.45 -5.51
C LEU A 221 1.27 30.43 -5.16
N HIS A 222 2.42 30.43 -5.84
CA HIS A 222 3.59 31.22 -5.48
C HIS A 222 3.34 32.75 -5.55
N GLU A 223 2.39 33.20 -6.38
CA GLU A 223 1.97 34.61 -6.43
C GLU A 223 1.23 35.04 -5.17
N ARG A 224 0.61 34.11 -4.46
CA ARG A 224 -0.23 34.35 -3.26
C ARG A 224 0.44 33.93 -1.96
N VAL A 225 1.44 33.02 -2.05
CA VAL A 225 2.25 32.50 -0.93
C VAL A 225 3.70 32.53 -1.37
N ALA A 226 4.35 33.70 -1.21
CA ALA A 226 5.67 33.97 -1.81
C ALA A 226 6.77 32.98 -1.42
N ASN A 227 6.69 32.37 -0.23
CA ASN A 227 7.68 31.42 0.28
C ASN A 227 7.23 29.94 0.17
N VAL A 228 6.23 29.62 -0.68
CA VAL A 228 5.83 28.23 -0.93
C VAL A 228 6.98 27.42 -1.54
N HIS A 229 7.10 26.17 -1.13
CA HIS A 229 8.07 25.21 -1.67
C HIS A 229 7.45 23.81 -1.78
N LEU A 230 7.66 23.14 -2.91
CA LEU A 230 7.21 21.78 -3.14
C LEU A 230 8.38 20.80 -2.98
N LEU A 231 8.20 19.85 -2.08
CA LEU A 231 9.15 18.76 -1.83
C LEU A 231 8.60 17.46 -2.43
N ILE A 232 9.26 16.96 -3.46
CA ILE A 232 8.87 15.72 -4.16
C ILE A 232 9.84 14.61 -3.72
N VAL A 233 9.32 13.63 -2.98
CA VAL A 233 10.05 12.45 -2.52
C VAL A 233 9.63 11.24 -3.34
N GLY A 234 10.56 10.64 -4.03
CA GLY A 234 10.37 9.49 -4.89
C GLY A 234 11.06 9.64 -6.24
N ASP A 235 11.02 8.56 -7.01
CA ASP A 235 11.65 8.47 -8.32
C ASP A 235 10.74 7.71 -9.30
N GLY A 236 11.06 7.80 -10.59
CA GLY A 236 10.32 7.11 -11.63
C GLY A 236 10.54 7.70 -13.03
N PRO A 237 9.93 7.08 -14.05
CA PRO A 237 10.16 7.46 -15.45
C PRO A 237 9.73 8.89 -15.81
N GLU A 238 8.92 9.55 -14.98
CA GLU A 238 8.51 10.94 -15.21
C GLU A 238 9.46 11.98 -14.59
N ALA A 239 10.52 11.59 -13.85
CA ALA A 239 11.39 12.52 -13.13
C ALA A 239 11.90 13.68 -14.01
N ASP A 240 12.51 13.37 -15.16
CA ASP A 240 13.03 14.38 -16.09
C ASP A 240 11.92 15.27 -16.69
N ALA A 241 10.77 14.70 -16.98
CA ALA A 241 9.61 15.45 -17.52
C ALA A 241 9.05 16.43 -16.47
N LEU A 242 9.00 16.01 -15.21
CA LEU A 242 8.56 16.86 -14.09
C LEU A 242 9.55 18.00 -13.81
N GLN A 243 10.86 17.75 -13.90
CA GLN A 243 11.86 18.81 -13.77
C GLN A 243 11.73 19.85 -14.91
N ARG A 244 11.59 19.41 -16.16
CA ARG A 244 11.31 20.31 -17.28
C ARG A 244 10.01 21.10 -17.09
N ARG A 245 8.97 20.48 -16.53
CA ARG A 245 7.71 21.15 -16.24
C ARG A 245 7.90 22.25 -15.19
N ALA A 246 8.67 22.03 -14.12
CA ALA A 246 8.97 23.05 -13.12
C ALA A 246 9.70 24.26 -13.73
N VAL A 247 10.66 24.02 -14.63
CA VAL A 247 11.33 25.09 -15.39
C VAL A 247 10.34 25.85 -16.28
N ALA A 248 9.54 25.13 -17.07
CA ALA A 248 8.55 25.74 -17.98
C ALA A 248 7.48 26.56 -17.25
N ARG A 249 7.17 26.22 -15.98
CA ARG A 249 6.26 26.97 -15.13
C ARG A 249 6.92 28.10 -14.32
N GLY A 250 8.24 28.29 -14.44
CA GLY A 250 8.97 29.33 -13.72
C GLY A 250 9.08 29.11 -12.22
N VAL A 251 9.01 27.85 -11.76
CA VAL A 251 9.04 27.48 -10.32
C VAL A 251 10.13 26.49 -9.96
N ALA A 252 11.15 26.33 -10.80
CA ALA A 252 12.23 25.39 -10.57
C ALA A 252 12.99 25.63 -9.25
N ASP A 253 13.13 26.90 -8.82
CA ASP A 253 13.71 27.32 -7.54
C ASP A 253 12.83 27.03 -6.32
N ARG A 254 11.58 26.62 -6.55
CA ARG A 254 10.57 26.30 -5.54
C ARG A 254 10.21 24.84 -5.48
N VAL A 255 10.94 23.98 -6.21
CA VAL A 255 10.69 22.53 -6.25
C VAL A 255 11.98 21.80 -5.96
N THR A 256 11.97 20.96 -4.92
CA THR A 256 13.07 20.04 -4.62
C THR A 256 12.65 18.63 -4.98
N PHE A 257 13.44 17.99 -5.84
CA PHE A 257 13.34 16.56 -6.15
C PHE A 257 14.34 15.80 -5.28
N ALA A 258 13.84 15.07 -4.28
CA ALA A 258 14.65 14.31 -3.32
C ALA A 258 15.16 12.97 -3.89
N GLY A 259 14.59 12.53 -5.01
CA GLY A 259 14.86 11.21 -5.56
C GLY A 259 14.30 10.08 -4.69
N ASN A 260 14.83 8.88 -4.87
CA ASN A 260 14.42 7.71 -4.10
C ASN A 260 15.01 7.75 -2.68
N VAL A 261 14.14 7.83 -1.68
CA VAL A 261 14.49 7.82 -0.26
C VAL A 261 14.14 6.45 0.33
N PRO A 262 15.05 5.82 1.10
CA PRO A 262 14.72 4.58 1.82
C PRO A 262 13.50 4.78 2.73
N HIS A 263 12.57 3.82 2.74
CA HIS A 263 11.33 3.93 3.52
C HIS A 263 11.58 4.16 5.03
N ALA A 264 12.70 3.66 5.55
CA ALA A 264 13.12 3.90 6.92
C ALA A 264 13.30 5.39 7.25
N ASP A 265 13.70 6.18 6.26
CA ASP A 265 14.06 7.59 6.42
C ASP A 265 12.92 8.55 6.05
N THR A 266 11.86 8.06 5.39
CA THR A 266 10.78 8.91 4.86
C THR A 266 10.05 9.72 5.93
N ALA A 267 9.99 9.25 7.18
CA ALA A 267 9.36 9.98 8.28
C ALA A 267 10.01 11.36 8.52
N ALA A 268 11.34 11.48 8.38
CA ALA A 268 12.05 12.76 8.51
C ALA A 268 11.68 13.73 7.38
N TRP A 269 11.34 13.22 6.20
CA TRP A 269 10.88 14.05 5.08
C TRP A 269 9.46 14.54 5.29
N PHE A 270 8.54 13.69 5.76
CA PHE A 270 7.19 14.14 6.14
C PHE A 270 7.24 15.24 7.20
N ARG A 271 8.08 15.10 8.24
CA ARG A 271 8.26 16.11 9.30
C ARG A 271 8.86 17.43 8.80
N SER A 272 9.36 17.47 7.57
CA SER A 272 9.87 18.71 6.95
C SER A 272 8.78 19.58 6.32
N ALA A 273 7.54 19.09 6.28
CA ALA A 273 6.45 19.75 5.58
C ALA A 273 5.40 20.37 6.51
N ASP A 274 4.62 21.28 5.94
CA ASP A 274 3.48 21.93 6.59
C ASP A 274 2.15 21.30 6.11
N VAL A 275 2.12 20.71 4.91
CA VAL A 275 0.96 20.03 4.32
C VAL A 275 1.41 18.90 3.40
N PHE A 276 0.69 17.79 3.43
CA PHE A 276 0.86 16.69 2.47
C PHE A 276 -0.12 16.84 1.31
N ALA A 277 0.34 16.57 0.09
CA ALA A 277 -0.48 16.62 -1.11
C ALA A 277 -0.41 15.31 -1.91
N LEU A 278 -1.58 14.82 -2.36
CA LEU A 278 -1.73 13.68 -3.28
C LEU A 278 -2.51 14.11 -4.51
N SER A 279 -1.95 13.93 -5.70
CA SER A 279 -2.54 14.37 -6.98
C SER A 279 -2.90 13.21 -7.93
N SER A 280 -2.95 11.98 -7.41
CA SER A 280 -3.13 10.77 -8.20
C SER A 280 -4.42 10.78 -9.03
N HIS A 281 -4.38 10.16 -10.22
CA HIS A 281 -5.59 9.81 -10.98
C HIS A 281 -6.36 8.63 -10.36
N PHE A 282 -5.66 7.75 -9.64
CA PHE A 282 -6.26 6.66 -8.89
C PHE A 282 -5.31 6.15 -7.81
N ASP A 283 -5.87 5.85 -6.64
CA ASP A 283 -5.23 5.09 -5.57
C ASP A 283 -6.25 4.17 -4.88
N ASN A 284 -5.87 2.92 -4.63
CA ASN A 284 -6.72 2.02 -3.87
C ASN A 284 -6.76 2.41 -2.39
N SER A 285 -5.57 2.55 -1.79
CA SER A 285 -5.38 2.90 -0.38
C SER A 285 -3.93 3.38 -0.22
N PRO A 286 -3.67 4.70 -0.35
CA PRO A 286 -2.31 5.23 -0.43
C PRO A 286 -1.60 5.22 0.92
N ASN A 287 -0.45 4.51 1.01
CA ASN A 287 0.38 4.48 2.23
C ASN A 287 0.81 5.88 2.65
N ALA A 288 1.22 6.70 1.67
CA ALA A 288 1.72 8.05 1.96
C ALA A 288 0.68 8.95 2.65
N VAL A 289 -0.62 8.75 2.41
CA VAL A 289 -1.68 9.45 3.15
C VAL A 289 -1.69 9.01 4.61
N LEU A 290 -1.64 7.70 4.89
CA LEU A 290 -1.59 7.18 6.26
C LEU A 290 -0.32 7.63 6.99
N GLU A 291 0.82 7.66 6.31
CA GLU A 291 2.09 8.13 6.84
C GLU A 291 2.03 9.63 7.16
N ALA A 292 1.44 10.45 6.29
CA ALA A 292 1.20 11.87 6.52
C ALA A 292 0.24 12.11 7.69
N MET A 293 -0.86 11.34 7.77
CA MET A 293 -1.78 11.37 8.92
C MET A 293 -1.04 11.06 10.22
N ALA A 294 -0.22 10.01 10.22
CA ALA A 294 0.52 9.58 11.40
C ALA A 294 1.56 10.61 11.87
N VAL A 295 2.20 11.34 10.95
CA VAL A 295 3.08 12.47 11.27
C VAL A 295 2.30 13.70 11.75
N GLY A 296 0.98 13.74 11.53
CA GLY A 296 0.13 14.87 11.93
C GLY A 296 0.10 16.00 10.91
N LEU A 297 0.21 15.70 9.62
CA LEU A 297 0.05 16.69 8.55
C LEU A 297 -1.42 16.84 8.14
N PRO A 298 -1.89 18.06 7.82
CA PRO A 298 -3.12 18.22 7.06
C PRO A 298 -2.92 17.66 5.65
N ILE A 299 -4.01 17.20 5.02
CA ILE A 299 -3.96 16.53 3.73
C ILE A 299 -4.77 17.28 2.69
N VAL A 300 -4.19 17.51 1.51
CA VAL A 300 -4.93 17.93 0.32
C VAL A 300 -4.76 16.83 -0.74
N ALA A 301 -5.87 16.30 -1.22
CA ALA A 301 -5.80 15.16 -2.14
C ALA A 301 -6.87 15.24 -3.23
N THR A 302 -6.57 14.69 -4.41
CA THR A 302 -7.58 14.45 -5.44
C THR A 302 -8.60 13.43 -4.96
N ASP A 303 -9.87 13.65 -5.24
CA ASP A 303 -10.99 12.78 -4.84
C ASP A 303 -11.09 11.57 -5.76
N VAL A 304 -10.21 10.60 -5.53
CA VAL A 304 -10.08 9.40 -6.38
C VAL A 304 -9.95 8.12 -5.56
N GLY A 305 -10.48 7.02 -6.09
CA GLY A 305 -10.33 5.69 -5.51
C GLY A 305 -10.69 5.64 -4.01
N GLY A 306 -9.81 5.05 -3.20
CA GLY A 306 -9.99 4.90 -1.76
C GLY A 306 -9.46 6.07 -0.91
N VAL A 307 -9.00 7.18 -1.52
CA VAL A 307 -8.51 8.37 -0.79
C VAL A 307 -9.59 8.96 0.10
N ARG A 308 -10.84 8.91 -0.36
CA ARG A 308 -12.02 9.38 0.38
C ARG A 308 -12.16 8.73 1.77
N GLU A 309 -11.73 7.48 1.93
CA GLU A 309 -11.74 6.78 3.23
C GLU A 309 -10.96 7.54 4.32
N PHE A 310 -9.90 8.24 3.91
CA PHE A 310 -9.00 8.93 4.84
C PHE A 310 -9.34 10.42 5.03
N VAL A 311 -10.01 11.06 4.07
CA VAL A 311 -10.10 12.53 3.98
C VAL A 311 -11.54 13.06 3.87
N ALA A 312 -12.55 12.21 3.63
CA ALA A 312 -13.90 12.62 3.22
C ALA A 312 -14.70 13.46 4.22
N ASP A 313 -14.40 13.39 5.49
CA ASP A 313 -15.17 14.08 6.53
C ASP A 313 -14.77 15.56 6.74
N GLY A 314 -13.78 16.04 5.98
CA GLY A 314 -13.24 17.40 6.11
C GLY A 314 -12.48 17.66 7.42
N SER A 315 -12.37 16.64 8.30
CA SER A 315 -11.79 16.84 9.64
C SER A 315 -10.27 16.94 9.63
N GLY A 316 -9.60 16.25 8.70
CA GLY A 316 -8.13 16.18 8.61
C GLY A 316 -7.56 16.65 7.28
N GLY A 317 -8.39 17.06 6.31
CA GLY A 317 -7.92 17.47 5.00
C GLY A 317 -9.01 17.98 4.08
N THR A 318 -8.63 18.19 2.81
CA THR A 318 -9.52 18.66 1.75
C THR A 318 -9.38 17.78 0.53
N LEU A 319 -10.51 17.28 0.01
CA LEU A 319 -10.60 16.63 -1.28
C LEU A 319 -10.87 17.68 -2.38
N VAL A 320 -10.17 17.53 -3.50
CA VAL A 320 -10.33 18.40 -4.67
C VAL A 320 -10.65 17.57 -5.91
N PRO A 321 -11.30 18.15 -6.94
CA PRO A 321 -11.48 17.48 -8.23
C PRO A 321 -10.14 17.05 -8.83
N GLY A 322 -10.12 15.93 -9.56
CA GLY A 322 -8.97 15.53 -10.38
C GLY A 322 -8.66 16.56 -11.47
N ASP A 323 -7.40 16.71 -11.82
CA ASP A 323 -6.91 17.57 -12.90
C ASP A 323 -7.27 19.07 -12.77
N ASP A 324 -7.58 19.53 -11.56
CA ASP A 324 -7.87 20.94 -11.26
C ASP A 324 -6.74 21.56 -10.38
N PRO A 325 -5.74 22.20 -11.01
CA PRO A 325 -4.64 22.83 -10.28
C PRO A 325 -5.04 24.09 -9.51
N ASP A 326 -6.17 24.75 -9.86
CA ASP A 326 -6.66 25.94 -9.14
C ASP A 326 -7.35 25.53 -7.85
N ALA A 327 -8.18 24.50 -7.88
CA ALA A 327 -8.77 23.90 -6.69
C ALA A 327 -7.68 23.39 -5.74
N LEU A 328 -6.66 22.70 -6.28
CA LEU A 328 -5.53 22.18 -5.51
C LEU A 328 -4.73 23.34 -4.86
N ALA A 329 -4.40 24.38 -5.60
CA ALA A 329 -3.70 25.57 -5.09
C ALA A 329 -4.51 26.29 -4.01
N SER A 330 -5.83 26.43 -4.20
CA SER A 330 -6.71 27.05 -3.22
C SER A 330 -6.79 26.27 -1.90
N ALA A 331 -6.92 24.94 -1.97
CA ALA A 331 -6.93 24.07 -0.79
C ALA A 331 -5.60 24.13 -0.04
N LEU A 332 -4.47 24.04 -0.76
CA LEU A 332 -3.13 24.17 -0.17
C LEU A 332 -2.92 25.52 0.51
N LYS A 333 -3.35 26.61 -0.11
CA LYS A 333 -3.28 27.96 0.47
C LYS A 333 -3.93 28.00 1.84
N GLY A 334 -5.11 27.42 2.02
CA GLY A 334 -5.83 27.41 3.29
C GLY A 334 -4.96 26.91 4.45
N TYR A 335 -4.29 25.77 4.28
CA TYR A 335 -3.42 25.20 5.30
C TYR A 335 -2.07 25.96 5.45
N LEU A 336 -1.51 26.47 4.36
CA LEU A 336 -0.23 27.18 4.40
C LEU A 336 -0.32 28.57 5.00
N THR A 337 -1.50 29.21 4.98
CA THR A 337 -1.70 30.58 5.51
C THR A 337 -2.40 30.61 6.87
N ASP A 338 -3.11 29.55 7.25
CA ASP A 338 -3.75 29.40 8.56
C ASP A 338 -3.13 28.26 9.36
N ALA A 339 -2.13 28.60 10.17
CA ALA A 339 -1.42 27.64 11.00
C ALA A 339 -2.30 27.01 12.10
N ALA A 340 -3.38 27.66 12.53
CA ALA A 340 -4.29 27.11 13.53
C ALA A 340 -5.14 25.99 12.91
N THR A 341 -5.72 26.24 11.74
CA THR A 341 -6.46 25.25 10.97
C THR A 341 -5.56 24.06 10.57
N ALA A 342 -4.32 24.33 10.12
CA ALA A 342 -3.37 23.26 9.76
C ALA A 342 -3.05 22.36 10.95
N ARG A 343 -2.72 22.93 12.12
CA ARG A 343 -2.42 22.18 13.35
C ARG A 343 -3.63 21.38 13.82
N ALA A 344 -4.83 21.95 13.80
CA ALA A 344 -6.04 21.26 14.20
C ALA A 344 -6.36 20.06 13.28
N ALA A 345 -6.21 20.21 11.97
CA ALA A 345 -6.38 19.12 10.99
C ALA A 345 -5.31 18.04 11.20
N GLY A 346 -4.06 18.42 11.35
CA GLY A 346 -2.95 17.49 11.63
C GLY A 346 -3.13 16.69 12.91
N ALA A 347 -3.57 17.34 14.01
CA ALA A 347 -3.85 16.67 15.28
C ALA A 347 -4.97 15.62 15.14
N ARG A 348 -6.05 15.95 14.42
CA ARG A 348 -7.14 14.99 14.12
C ARG A 348 -6.64 13.80 13.29
N ASN A 349 -5.80 14.06 12.28
CA ASN A 349 -5.19 13.02 11.46
C ASN A 349 -4.34 12.08 12.30
N ARG A 350 -3.48 12.60 13.17
CA ARG A 350 -2.64 11.80 14.07
C ARG A 350 -3.48 10.92 14.99
N ASP A 351 -4.49 11.51 15.64
CA ASP A 351 -5.41 10.78 16.52
C ASP A 351 -6.11 9.64 15.77
N ARG A 352 -6.64 9.93 14.58
CA ARG A 352 -7.31 8.93 13.74
C ARG A 352 -6.35 7.84 13.27
N ALA A 353 -5.13 8.19 12.81
CA ALA A 353 -4.12 7.22 12.41
C ALA A 353 -3.77 6.27 13.56
N THR A 354 -3.63 6.78 14.77
CA THR A 354 -3.29 6.01 15.96
C THR A 354 -4.43 5.07 16.36
N ARG A 355 -5.67 5.55 16.37
CA ARG A 355 -6.83 4.76 16.80
C ARG A 355 -7.29 3.75 15.77
N GLU A 356 -7.26 4.10 14.48
CA GLU A 356 -7.95 3.33 13.44
C GLU A 356 -6.99 2.57 12.52
N TYR A 357 -5.78 3.10 12.28
CA TYR A 357 -4.88 2.62 11.24
C TYR A 357 -3.51 2.16 11.77
N SER A 358 -3.38 1.80 13.06
CA SER A 358 -2.16 1.13 13.52
C SER A 358 -2.08 -0.31 12.99
N TRP A 359 -0.86 -0.80 12.72
CA TRP A 359 -0.68 -2.20 12.31
C TRP A 359 -1.22 -3.19 13.33
N ARG A 360 -1.10 -2.88 14.63
CA ARG A 360 -1.64 -3.71 15.71
C ARG A 360 -3.15 -3.88 15.60
N ARG A 361 -3.90 -2.79 15.33
CA ARG A 361 -5.35 -2.86 15.15
C ARG A 361 -5.74 -3.63 13.89
N SER A 362 -5.01 -3.42 12.80
CA SER A 362 -5.21 -4.16 11.55
C SER A 362 -4.99 -5.67 11.74
N ALA A 363 -3.93 -6.06 12.47
CA ALA A 363 -3.65 -7.45 12.81
C ALA A 363 -4.74 -8.06 13.71
N GLN A 364 -5.29 -7.29 14.66
CA GLN A 364 -6.39 -7.75 15.51
C GLN A 364 -7.64 -8.07 14.69
N GLN A 365 -8.01 -7.20 13.74
CA GLN A 365 -9.13 -7.47 12.83
C GLN A 365 -8.87 -8.70 11.95
N LEU A 366 -7.62 -8.91 11.54
CA LEU A 366 -7.25 -10.09 10.77
C LEU A 366 -7.37 -11.38 11.62
N ILE A 367 -7.02 -11.34 12.91
CA ILE A 367 -7.25 -12.45 13.86
C ILE A 367 -8.75 -12.79 13.94
N ASP A 368 -9.63 -11.79 13.99
CA ASP A 368 -11.06 -11.99 14.03
C ASP A 368 -11.58 -12.69 12.76
N VAL A 369 -11.05 -12.33 11.59
CA VAL A 369 -11.32 -13.05 10.32
C VAL A 369 -10.88 -14.51 10.43
N TYR A 370 -9.66 -14.77 10.92
CA TYR A 370 -9.14 -16.12 11.05
C TYR A 370 -10.00 -16.99 11.98
N HIS A 371 -10.37 -16.48 13.16
CA HIS A 371 -11.22 -17.22 14.08
C HIS A 371 -12.58 -17.58 13.45
N ARG A 372 -13.19 -16.67 12.68
CA ARG A 372 -14.47 -16.95 12.01
C ARG A 372 -14.35 -18.06 10.96
N VAL A 373 -13.32 -18.02 10.11
CA VAL A 373 -13.16 -19.04 9.06
C VAL A 373 -12.80 -20.41 9.63
N ILE A 374 -11.95 -20.46 10.66
CA ILE A 374 -11.60 -21.70 11.37
C ILE A 374 -12.85 -22.31 12.01
N ALA A 375 -13.65 -21.51 12.72
CA ALA A 375 -14.87 -21.98 13.36
C ALA A 375 -15.94 -22.44 12.34
N ALA A 376 -16.05 -21.77 11.19
CA ALA A 376 -16.97 -22.15 10.12
C ALA A 376 -16.59 -23.51 9.51
N ARG A 377 -15.29 -23.75 9.24
CA ARG A 377 -14.79 -25.03 8.73
C ARG A 377 -14.98 -26.17 9.72
N GLY A 378 -14.69 -25.96 11.02
CA GLY A 378 -14.89 -26.97 12.04
C GLY A 378 -16.35 -27.35 12.23
N ARG A 379 -17.32 -26.45 11.99
CA ARG A 379 -18.76 -26.78 11.96
C ARG A 379 -19.13 -27.59 10.73
N ALA A 380 -18.64 -27.22 9.55
CA ALA A 380 -18.90 -27.93 8.30
C ALA A 380 -18.38 -29.37 8.35
N ALA A 381 -17.16 -29.58 8.86
CA ALA A 381 -16.57 -30.91 9.01
C ALA A 381 -17.41 -31.81 9.94
N ARG A 382 -17.92 -31.26 11.06
CA ARG A 382 -18.81 -32.00 12.01
C ARG A 382 -20.21 -32.29 11.44
N ALA A 383 -20.69 -31.49 10.50
CA ALA A 383 -22.00 -31.72 9.87
C ALA A 383 -21.90 -32.73 8.72
N SER A 384 -20.71 -33.05 8.24
CA SER A 384 -20.46 -34.03 7.15
C SER A 384 -19.97 -35.39 7.66
N ALA A 385 -19.65 -35.51 8.96
CA ALA A 385 -19.26 -36.74 9.64
C ALA A 385 -20.45 -37.38 10.33
#